data_73fd2dc257e1839a7f3c46323b27e4d5
#
_entry.id   73fd2dc257e1839a7f3c46323b27e4d5
#
_cell.length_a   1.000
_cell.length_b   1.000
_cell.length_c   1.000
_cell.angle_alpha   90.00
_cell.angle_beta   90.00
_cell.angle_gamma   90.00
#
_symmetry.space_group_name_H-M   'P 1'
#
loop_
_entity.id
_entity.type
_entity.pdbx_description
1 polymer ?
#
loop_
_entity_poly.entity_id
_entity_poly.type
_entity_poly.pdbx_seq_one_letter_code
_entity_poly.pdbx_strand_id
1 'polypeptide(L)'
;MWMTKLRIGYPTLITYFCSMKHSQNIGILLCIALFYCTTQPLVIIDSQHWVITGWKTAGSNFGQPGKFLAYFAGLSLICFVLPLLWAKRMNVALGALILAWSFRNYLVLSTCQMGECPQKQWALYACIAISFAILI
;
A
#
# COMPACT_ATOMS: atom_id res chain seq x y z
N MET A 1 -11.06 42.65 26.41
CA MET A 1 -9.76 41.96 26.61
C MET A 1 -9.77 40.52 26.09
N TRP A 2 -10.63 40.20 25.11
CA TRP A 2 -10.78 38.84 24.55
C TRP A 2 -10.56 38.75 23.02
N MET A 3 -10.13 39.85 22.35
CA MET A 3 -10.00 39.90 20.90
C MET A 3 -8.56 39.82 20.34
N THR A 4 -7.54 39.61 21.19
CA THR A 4 -6.14 39.63 20.77
C THR A 4 -5.53 38.23 20.57
N LYS A 5 -6.29 37.14 20.76
CA LYS A 5 -5.75 35.77 20.66
C LYS A 5 -6.07 35.03 19.34
N LEU A 6 -6.79 35.69 18.43
CA LEU A 6 -7.20 35.05 17.15
C LEU A 6 -6.29 35.35 15.95
N ARG A 7 -5.22 36.12 16.13
CA ARG A 7 -4.35 36.55 15.02
C ARG A 7 -3.11 35.67 14.76
N ILE A 8 -2.90 34.61 15.52
CA ILE A 8 -1.70 33.75 15.39
C ILE A 8 -1.97 32.49 14.52
N GLY A 9 -3.24 32.24 14.13
CA GLY A 9 -3.61 30.98 13.49
C GLY A 9 -3.61 30.94 11.96
N TYR A 10 -3.61 32.05 11.27
CA TYR A 10 -3.88 32.07 9.81
C TYR A 10 -2.73 31.60 8.91
N PRO A 11 -1.45 31.91 9.15
CA PRO A 11 -0.40 31.41 8.27
C PRO A 11 -0.18 29.90 8.40
N THR A 12 -0.39 29.36 9.60
CA THR A 12 -0.22 27.91 9.84
C THR A 12 -1.35 27.10 9.21
N LEU A 13 -2.58 27.57 9.22
CA LEU A 13 -3.71 26.88 8.57
C LEU A 13 -3.54 26.80 7.05
N ILE A 14 -3.09 27.87 6.41
CA ILE A 14 -2.87 27.89 4.95
C ILE A 14 -1.73 26.97 4.56
N THR A 15 -0.65 26.93 5.32
CA THR A 15 0.47 26.00 5.09
C THR A 15 0.08 24.56 5.33
N TYR A 16 -0.75 24.29 6.35
CA TYR A 16 -1.31 22.94 6.57
C TYR A 16 -2.23 22.52 5.42
N PHE A 17 -3.10 23.41 4.91
CA PHE A 17 -3.97 23.10 3.78
C PHE A 17 -3.17 22.84 2.49
N CYS A 18 -2.12 23.60 2.23
CA CYS A 18 -1.25 23.42 1.07
C CYS A 18 -0.45 22.12 1.17
N SER A 19 0.11 21.81 2.35
CA SER A 19 0.81 20.56 2.63
C SER A 19 -0.11 19.33 2.50
N MET A 20 -1.37 19.46 2.94
CA MET A 20 -2.35 18.37 2.85
C MET A 20 -2.74 18.02 1.41
N LYS A 21 -2.77 19.00 0.50
CA LYS A 21 -3.10 18.76 -0.91
C LYS A 21 -2.00 17.97 -1.62
N HIS A 22 -0.73 18.23 -1.32
CA HIS A 22 0.39 17.46 -1.84
C HIS A 22 0.41 16.03 -1.31
N SER A 23 0.15 15.84 -0.02
CA SER A 23 0.07 14.51 0.59
C SER A 23 -1.04 13.65 -0.02
N GLN A 24 -2.21 14.23 -0.32
CA GLN A 24 -3.30 13.51 -0.98
C GLN A 24 -2.91 13.05 -2.39
N ASN A 25 -2.30 13.90 -3.19
CA ASN A 25 -1.87 13.55 -4.54
C ASN A 25 -0.80 12.46 -4.53
N ILE A 26 0.16 12.53 -3.61
CA ILE A 26 1.20 11.51 -3.43
C ILE A 26 0.55 10.18 -3.01
N GLY A 27 -0.40 10.21 -2.07
CA GLY A 27 -1.13 9.03 -1.62
C GLY A 27 -1.90 8.35 -2.75
N ILE A 28 -2.56 9.12 -3.62
CA ILE A 28 -3.27 8.60 -4.80
C ILE A 28 -2.29 7.92 -5.75
N LEU A 29 -1.15 8.55 -6.06
CA LEU A 29 -0.12 7.97 -6.93
C LEU A 29 0.46 6.69 -6.35
N LEU A 30 0.71 6.64 -5.04
CA LEU A 30 1.20 5.45 -4.35
C LEU A 30 0.19 4.30 -4.38
N CYS A 31 -1.11 4.57 -4.22
CA CYS A 31 -2.15 3.56 -4.33
C CYS A 31 -2.23 2.98 -5.76
N ILE A 32 -2.12 3.82 -6.79
CA ILE A 32 -2.08 3.38 -8.19
C ILE A 32 -0.82 2.53 -8.45
N ALA A 33 0.34 2.98 -7.96
CA ALA A 33 1.59 2.25 -8.07
C ALA A 33 1.52 0.88 -7.35
N LEU A 34 0.91 0.82 -6.17
CA LEU A 34 0.69 -0.43 -5.45
C LEU A 34 -0.20 -1.38 -6.26
N PHE A 35 -1.30 -0.88 -6.81
CA PHE A 35 -2.18 -1.67 -7.68
C PHE A 35 -1.43 -2.23 -8.88
N TYR A 36 -0.61 -1.41 -9.54
CA TYR A 36 0.24 -1.86 -10.64
C TYR A 36 1.23 -2.95 -10.19
N CYS A 37 1.89 -2.80 -9.05
CA CYS A 37 2.81 -3.80 -8.51
C CYS A 37 2.13 -5.15 -8.24
N THR A 38 0.84 -5.18 -7.87
CA THR A 38 0.10 -6.44 -7.67
C THR A 38 -0.14 -7.21 -8.96
N THR A 39 -0.07 -6.57 -10.12
CA THR A 39 -0.21 -7.23 -11.43
C THR A 39 1.09 -7.86 -11.92
N GLN A 40 2.23 -7.44 -11.38
CA GLN A 40 3.54 -7.94 -11.75
C GLN A 40 3.82 -9.31 -11.12
N PRO A 41 4.77 -10.09 -11.70
CA PRO A 41 5.22 -11.34 -11.08
C PRO A 41 5.88 -11.03 -9.73
N LEU A 42 5.37 -11.65 -8.66
CA LEU A 42 5.91 -11.50 -7.31
C LEU A 42 7.04 -12.49 -7.06
N VAL A 43 6.87 -13.72 -7.57
CA VAL A 43 7.79 -14.82 -7.38
C VAL A 43 7.76 -15.74 -8.61
N ILE A 44 8.92 -16.28 -8.96
CA ILE A 44 9.08 -17.28 -10.02
C ILE A 44 9.67 -18.55 -9.40
N ILE A 45 9.10 -19.70 -9.72
CA ILE A 45 9.60 -21.02 -9.33
C ILE A 45 10.07 -21.72 -10.62
N ASP A 46 11.38 -21.79 -10.82
CA ASP A 46 11.98 -22.27 -12.08
C ASP A 46 11.72 -23.74 -12.33
N SER A 47 11.71 -24.59 -11.29
CA SER A 47 11.56 -26.04 -11.43
C SER A 47 10.22 -26.47 -12.01
N GLN A 48 9.16 -25.70 -11.78
CA GLN A 48 7.81 -25.99 -12.27
C GLN A 48 7.31 -24.98 -13.33
N HIS A 49 8.15 -24.04 -13.73
CA HIS A 49 7.79 -22.92 -14.62
C HIS A 49 6.56 -22.13 -14.13
N TRP A 50 6.41 -22.03 -12.79
CA TRP A 50 5.28 -21.30 -12.20
C TRP A 50 5.64 -19.84 -11.96
N VAL A 51 4.80 -18.97 -12.51
CA VAL A 51 4.88 -17.53 -12.25
C VAL A 51 3.73 -17.15 -11.32
N ILE A 52 4.07 -16.77 -10.10
CA ILE A 52 3.10 -16.32 -9.08
C ILE A 52 2.97 -14.81 -9.21
N THR A 53 1.80 -14.38 -9.68
CA THR A 53 1.39 -12.97 -9.68
C THR A 53 0.42 -12.72 -8.52
N GLY A 54 0.15 -11.45 -8.19
CA GLY A 54 -0.82 -11.13 -7.14
C GLY A 54 -2.24 -11.65 -7.42
N TRP A 55 -2.58 -11.92 -8.70
CA TRP A 55 -3.93 -12.33 -9.13
C TRP A 55 -4.03 -13.81 -9.51
N LYS A 56 -2.95 -14.40 -9.97
CA LYS A 56 -2.89 -15.80 -10.41
C LYS A 56 -1.76 -16.50 -9.70
N THR A 57 -2.10 -17.55 -9.00
CA THR A 57 -1.17 -18.47 -8.35
C THR A 57 -1.31 -19.81 -9.06
N ALA A 58 -0.60 -19.99 -10.17
CA ALA A 58 -0.70 -21.18 -11.01
C ALA A 58 -0.45 -22.45 -10.18
N GLY A 59 -1.53 -23.18 -9.85
CA GLY A 59 -1.45 -24.50 -9.23
C GLY A 59 -1.02 -24.56 -7.74
N SER A 60 -0.68 -23.44 -7.11
CA SER A 60 -0.26 -23.42 -5.72
C SER A 60 -1.40 -23.08 -4.75
N ASN A 61 -1.34 -23.65 -3.54
CA ASN A 61 -2.31 -23.37 -2.46
C ASN A 61 -2.06 -22.01 -1.75
N PHE A 62 -1.22 -21.15 -2.31
CA PHE A 62 -0.88 -19.85 -1.71
C PHE A 62 -2.03 -18.83 -1.71
N GLY A 63 -3.17 -19.15 -2.33
CA GLY A 63 -4.27 -18.21 -2.49
C GLY A 63 -3.92 -17.09 -3.48
N GLN A 64 -4.63 -15.97 -3.40
CA GLN A 64 -4.43 -14.82 -4.29
C GLN A 64 -3.93 -13.62 -3.46
N PRO A 65 -2.61 -13.53 -3.21
CA PRO A 65 -2.05 -12.58 -2.24
C PRO A 65 -2.26 -11.11 -2.63
N GLY A 66 -2.33 -10.82 -3.93
CA GLY A 66 -2.53 -9.46 -4.43
C GLY A 66 -3.96 -8.97 -4.39
N LYS A 67 -4.96 -9.86 -4.33
CA LYS A 67 -6.37 -9.43 -4.29
C LYS A 67 -6.66 -8.56 -3.07
N PHE A 68 -6.26 -8.99 -1.88
CA PHE A 68 -6.46 -8.21 -0.66
C PHE A 68 -5.74 -6.87 -0.71
N LEU A 69 -4.49 -6.86 -1.21
CA LEU A 69 -3.75 -5.62 -1.42
C LEU A 69 -4.49 -4.67 -2.37
N ALA A 70 -5.01 -5.18 -3.48
CA ALA A 70 -5.76 -4.38 -4.45
C ALA A 70 -7.06 -3.81 -3.86
N TYR A 71 -7.81 -4.60 -3.07
CA TYR A 71 -9.01 -4.12 -2.40
C TYR A 71 -8.70 -3.02 -1.38
N PHE A 72 -7.70 -3.21 -0.53
CA PHE A 72 -7.31 -2.20 0.45
C PHE A 72 -6.72 -0.96 -0.21
N ALA A 73 -5.94 -1.10 -1.27
CA ALA A 73 -5.43 0.02 -2.05
C ALA A 73 -6.57 0.82 -2.71
N GLY A 74 -7.58 0.14 -3.26
CA GLY A 74 -8.77 0.78 -3.82
C GLY A 74 -9.57 1.55 -2.75
N LEU A 75 -9.78 0.94 -1.57
CA LEU A 75 -10.47 1.59 -0.47
C LEU A 75 -9.67 2.79 0.07
N SER A 76 -8.35 2.66 0.19
CA SER A 76 -7.45 3.74 0.59
C SER A 76 -7.48 4.88 -0.43
N LEU A 77 -7.51 4.56 -1.74
CA LEU A 77 -7.63 5.57 -2.80
C LEU A 77 -8.92 6.38 -2.66
N ILE A 78 -10.06 5.73 -2.38
CA ILE A 78 -11.33 6.41 -2.12
C ILE A 78 -11.19 7.34 -0.90
N CYS A 79 -10.55 6.88 0.18
CA CYS A 79 -10.32 7.68 1.38
C CYS A 79 -9.39 8.88 1.11
N PHE A 80 -8.44 8.78 0.19
CA PHE A 80 -7.59 9.92 -0.20
C PHE A 80 -8.34 10.96 -1.03
N VAL A 81 -9.30 10.53 -1.85
CA VAL A 81 -10.13 11.43 -2.66
C VAL A 81 -11.13 12.20 -1.79
N LEU A 82 -11.63 11.59 -0.70
CA LEU A 82 -12.59 12.22 0.19
C LEU A 82 -11.91 13.22 1.16
N PRO A 83 -12.26 14.51 1.14
CA PRO A 83 -11.64 15.52 2.01
C PRO A 83 -12.22 15.52 3.44
N LEU A 84 -12.57 14.35 3.97
CA LEU A 84 -13.17 14.17 5.29
C LEU A 84 -12.10 13.80 6.33
N LEU A 85 -12.20 14.37 7.53
CA LEU A 85 -11.31 14.01 8.66
C LEU A 85 -11.39 12.53 9.04
N TRP A 86 -12.57 11.94 8.91
CA TRP A 86 -12.81 10.52 9.15
C TRP A 86 -12.05 9.66 8.13
N ALA A 87 -12.08 10.03 6.86
CA ALA A 87 -11.38 9.33 5.79
C ALA A 87 -9.86 9.31 6.04
N LYS A 88 -9.29 10.38 6.57
CA LYS A 88 -7.86 10.44 6.92
C LYS A 88 -7.48 9.47 8.05
N ARG A 89 -8.32 9.37 9.08
CA ARG A 89 -8.09 8.42 10.17
C ARG A 89 -8.21 6.97 9.69
N MET A 90 -9.23 6.68 8.88
CA MET A 90 -9.40 5.37 8.27
C MET A 90 -8.23 5.02 7.34
N ASN A 91 -7.67 6.00 6.64
CA ASN A 91 -6.57 5.78 5.73
C ASN A 91 -5.28 5.34 6.45
N VAL A 92 -5.01 5.86 7.65
CA VAL A 92 -3.90 5.39 8.50
C VAL A 92 -4.10 3.91 8.89
N ALA A 93 -5.30 3.54 9.28
CA ALA A 93 -5.63 2.14 9.61
C ALA A 93 -5.49 1.23 8.38
N LEU A 94 -5.99 1.67 7.21
CA LEU A 94 -5.85 0.96 5.96
C LEU A 94 -4.38 0.83 5.53
N GLY A 95 -3.59 1.89 5.66
CA GLY A 95 -2.14 1.86 5.39
C GLY A 95 -1.42 0.83 6.26
N ALA A 96 -1.75 0.76 7.55
CA ALA A 96 -1.20 -0.24 8.45
C ALA A 96 -1.60 -1.68 8.03
N LEU A 97 -2.86 -1.90 7.62
CA LEU A 97 -3.32 -3.19 7.11
C LEU A 97 -2.62 -3.58 5.79
N ILE A 98 -2.47 -2.63 4.86
CA ILE A 98 -1.75 -2.83 3.60
C ILE A 98 -0.30 -3.24 3.89
N LEU A 99 0.37 -2.55 4.81
CA LEU A 99 1.74 -2.86 5.20
C LEU A 99 1.85 -4.24 5.85
N ALA A 100 0.97 -4.55 6.80
CA ALA A 100 0.94 -5.85 7.47
C ALA A 100 0.71 -7.00 6.48
N TRP A 101 -0.20 -6.80 5.52
CA TRP A 101 -0.48 -7.79 4.48
C TRP A 101 0.66 -7.97 3.49
N SER A 102 1.31 -6.88 3.09
CA SER A 102 2.51 -6.91 2.24
C SER A 102 3.65 -7.67 2.92
N PHE A 103 3.85 -7.43 4.22
CA PHE A 103 4.86 -8.14 5.01
C PHE A 103 4.54 -9.63 5.17
N ARG A 104 3.27 -9.97 5.44
CA ARG A 104 2.81 -11.36 5.46
C ARG A 104 3.08 -12.06 4.12
N ASN A 105 2.73 -11.41 3.00
CA ASN A 105 2.99 -11.96 1.67
C ASN A 105 4.48 -12.20 1.45
N TYR A 106 5.33 -11.26 1.87
CA TYR A 106 6.78 -11.42 1.81
C TYR A 106 7.24 -12.66 2.58
N LEU A 107 6.80 -12.85 3.82
CA LEU A 107 7.18 -14.00 4.63
C LEU A 107 6.72 -15.31 3.99
N VAL A 108 5.47 -15.39 3.57
CA VAL A 108 4.89 -16.62 2.99
C VAL A 108 5.55 -16.97 1.66
N LEU A 109 5.75 -15.99 0.78
CA LEU A 109 6.34 -16.20 -0.54
C LEU A 109 7.87 -16.34 -0.51
N SER A 110 8.51 -16.01 0.62
CA SER A 110 9.96 -16.13 0.80
C SER A 110 10.40 -17.47 1.37
N THR A 111 9.48 -18.27 1.91
CA THR A 111 9.81 -19.56 2.50
C THR A 111 10.08 -20.58 1.42
N CYS A 112 11.20 -21.31 1.57
CA CYS A 112 11.50 -22.46 0.73
C CYS A 112 10.53 -23.58 1.08
N GLN A 113 9.85 -24.15 0.10
CA GLN A 113 8.94 -25.27 0.27
C GLN A 113 9.46 -26.47 -0.52
N MET A 114 9.43 -27.64 0.09
CA MET A 114 9.85 -28.92 -0.52
C MET A 114 11.29 -28.92 -1.09
N GLY A 115 12.20 -28.16 -0.47
CA GLY A 115 13.60 -28.10 -0.90
C GLY A 115 13.89 -27.10 -2.01
N GLU A 116 12.88 -26.40 -2.52
CA GLU A 116 13.05 -25.37 -3.54
C GLU A 116 12.82 -23.97 -2.96
N CYS A 117 13.73 -23.05 -3.31
CA CYS A 117 13.63 -21.66 -2.89
C CYS A 117 13.11 -20.80 -4.03
N PRO A 118 11.99 -20.11 -3.84
CA PRO A 118 11.41 -19.25 -4.88
C PRO A 118 12.29 -18.05 -5.16
N GLN A 119 12.45 -17.70 -6.44
CA GLN A 119 13.16 -16.50 -6.87
C GLN A 119 12.27 -15.28 -6.64
N LYS A 120 12.69 -14.41 -5.71
CA LYS A 120 11.97 -13.20 -5.34
C LYS A 120 12.14 -12.15 -6.43
N GLN A 121 11.04 -11.61 -6.91
CA GLN A 121 11.04 -10.54 -7.90
C GLN A 121 11.00 -9.16 -7.24
N TRP A 122 11.46 -8.14 -7.95
CA TRP A 122 11.48 -6.75 -7.47
C TRP A 122 10.12 -6.23 -7.00
N ALA A 123 9.03 -6.70 -7.62
CA ALA A 123 7.68 -6.29 -7.28
C ALA A 123 7.29 -6.61 -5.83
N LEU A 124 7.82 -7.70 -5.27
CA LEU A 124 7.58 -8.08 -3.88
C LEU A 124 8.15 -7.04 -2.89
N TYR A 125 9.36 -6.57 -3.16
CA TYR A 125 10.00 -5.51 -2.36
C TYR A 125 9.34 -4.15 -2.58
N ALA A 126 8.95 -3.85 -3.83
CA ALA A 126 8.24 -2.63 -4.16
C ALA A 126 6.90 -2.52 -3.43
N CYS A 127 6.13 -3.62 -3.32
CA CYS A 127 4.89 -3.64 -2.54
C CYS A 127 5.10 -3.24 -1.08
N ILE A 128 6.17 -3.71 -0.43
CA ILE A 128 6.49 -3.34 0.96
C ILE A 128 6.87 -1.87 1.05
N ALA A 129 7.77 -1.41 0.18
CA ALA A 129 8.24 -0.02 0.19
C ALA A 129 7.11 0.98 -0.06
N ILE A 130 6.23 0.69 -1.04
CA ILE A 130 5.07 1.54 -1.35
C ILE A 130 4.06 1.51 -0.20
N SER A 131 3.82 0.34 0.40
CA SER A 131 2.92 0.20 1.56
C SER A 131 3.40 1.03 2.76
N PHE A 132 4.71 1.03 2.99
CA PHE A 132 5.33 1.87 4.02
C PHE A 132 5.18 3.36 3.71
N ALA A 133 5.38 3.75 2.44
CA ALA A 133 5.22 5.13 2.01
C ALA A 133 3.76 5.63 2.10
N ILE A 134 2.77 4.74 1.93
CA ILE A 134 1.33 5.08 2.11
C ILE A 134 1.02 5.36 3.59
N LEU A 135 1.71 4.70 4.52
CA LEU A 135 1.47 4.85 5.96
C LEU A 135 2.04 6.15 6.53
N ILE A 136 3.15 6.67 5.97
CA ILE A 136 3.81 7.91 6.42
C ILE A 136 3.13 9.14 5.84
#